data_3b3473c8d799b2d97fe8df650f8c0abb
#
_entry.id   3b3473c8d799b2d97fe8df650f8c0abb
#
_cell.length_a   1.000
_cell.length_b   1.000
_cell.length_c   1.000
_cell.angle_alpha   90.00
_cell.angle_beta   90.00
_cell.angle_gamma   90.00
#
_symmetry.space_group_name_H-M   'P 1'
#
loop_
_entity.id
_entity.type
_entity.pdbx_description
1 polymer ?
#
loop_
_entity_poly.entity_id
_entity_poly.type
_entity_poly.pdbx_seq_one_letter_code
_entity_poly.pdbx_strand_id
1 'polypeptide(L)'
;MKNYILNIGKGMIFAGAISLASCTGWFDNVPPYEATEDILEGDNVKVGAFFPQLQRNVVSTHNNQFQLSQNLVGDIYSGYMAIPTNFNSNKNNATYFFQDNWLNNPFEKVYTQAIGAYIEIKKSVDGDENSHIYQWAQILKIASMHRFTDMWGPLPYTQVGSGSMTTPYDSQETVYMKFFEELDKAAEVLTKFTVNNPGSKPMAEYDLV
;
A
#
# COMPACT_ATOMS: atom_id res chain seq x y z
N MET A 1 70.09 -21.96 -8.36
CA MET A 1 69.23 -20.75 -8.41
C MET A 1 67.97 -20.94 -9.23
N LYS A 2 68.02 -21.55 -10.40
CA LYS A 2 66.84 -21.73 -11.31
C LYS A 2 65.67 -22.57 -10.71
N ASN A 3 65.99 -23.61 -9.91
CA ASN A 3 65.01 -24.49 -9.30
C ASN A 3 64.32 -23.90 -8.06
N TYR A 4 64.99 -22.95 -7.36
CA TYR A 4 64.43 -22.25 -6.19
C TYR A 4 63.34 -21.23 -6.62
N ILE A 5 63.59 -20.51 -7.72
CA ILE A 5 62.65 -19.54 -8.27
C ILE A 5 61.38 -20.23 -8.79
N LEU A 6 61.54 -21.41 -9.38
CA LEU A 6 60.36 -22.17 -9.88
C LEU A 6 59.46 -22.71 -8.79
N ASN A 7 60.02 -23.09 -7.65
CA ASN A 7 59.27 -23.58 -6.50
C ASN A 7 58.59 -22.44 -5.71
N ILE A 8 59.16 -21.25 -5.67
CA ILE A 8 58.55 -20.07 -5.08
C ILE A 8 57.36 -19.61 -5.91
N GLY A 9 57.50 -19.63 -7.26
CA GLY A 9 56.39 -19.29 -8.17
C GLY A 9 55.19 -20.25 -8.07
N LYS A 10 55.45 -21.53 -7.90
CA LYS A 10 54.35 -22.54 -7.70
C LYS A 10 53.66 -22.38 -6.32
N GLY A 11 54.40 -22.03 -5.28
CA GLY A 11 53.85 -21.74 -3.98
C GLY A 11 52.97 -20.50 -3.93
N MET A 12 53.34 -19.42 -4.64
CA MET A 12 52.51 -18.21 -4.75
C MET A 12 51.26 -18.41 -5.57
N ILE A 13 51.28 -19.21 -6.63
CA ILE A 13 50.10 -19.52 -7.43
C ILE A 13 49.11 -20.38 -6.61
N PHE A 14 49.63 -21.32 -5.78
CA PHE A 14 48.75 -22.14 -4.94
C PHE A 14 48.13 -21.37 -3.77
N ALA A 15 48.88 -20.44 -3.17
CA ALA A 15 48.37 -19.55 -2.13
C ALA A 15 47.33 -18.55 -2.67
N GLY A 16 47.53 -18.04 -3.89
CA GLY A 16 46.58 -17.15 -4.56
C GLY A 16 45.27 -17.86 -4.97
N ALA A 17 45.28 -19.16 -5.29
CA ALA A 17 44.09 -19.93 -5.65
C ALA A 17 43.25 -20.26 -4.41
N ILE A 18 43.83 -20.42 -3.24
CA ILE A 18 43.10 -20.69 -1.98
C ILE A 18 42.37 -19.42 -1.47
N SER A 19 42.92 -18.24 -1.71
CA SER A 19 42.31 -16.97 -1.30
C SER A 19 41.10 -16.58 -2.13
N LEU A 20 40.90 -17.13 -3.33
CA LEU A 20 39.73 -16.89 -4.19
C LEU A 20 38.56 -17.86 -3.89
N ALA A 21 38.81 -18.95 -3.18
CA ALA A 21 37.78 -19.94 -2.84
C ALA A 21 37.08 -19.66 -1.51
N SER A 22 37.49 -18.61 -0.77
CA SER A 22 37.08 -18.41 0.66
C SER A 22 35.87 -17.51 0.88
N CYS A 23 35.20 -17.00 -0.17
CA CYS A 23 34.20 -15.94 0.06
C CYS A 23 32.76 -16.22 -0.43
N THR A 24 32.46 -17.41 -0.94
CA THR A 24 31.09 -17.66 -1.48
C THR A 24 30.13 -18.29 -0.47
N GLY A 25 30.60 -19.01 0.52
CA GLY A 25 29.71 -19.73 1.46
C GLY A 25 29.16 -18.89 2.62
N TRP A 26 29.66 -17.68 2.84
CA TRP A 26 29.21 -16.84 3.95
C TRP A 26 28.09 -15.87 3.56
N PHE A 27 27.89 -15.65 2.28
CA PHE A 27 26.83 -14.80 1.76
C PHE A 27 25.52 -15.59 1.50
N ASP A 28 25.56 -16.90 1.51
CA ASP A 28 24.36 -17.77 1.31
C ASP A 28 23.63 -18.10 2.61
N ASN A 29 24.15 -17.72 3.77
CA ASN A 29 23.44 -17.87 5.03
C ASN A 29 22.51 -16.67 5.23
N VAL A 30 21.25 -16.87 4.95
CA VAL A 30 20.19 -15.92 5.35
C VAL A 30 20.28 -15.74 6.86
N PRO A 31 20.47 -14.53 7.39
CA PRO A 31 20.48 -14.30 8.83
C PRO A 31 19.18 -14.84 9.45
N PRO A 32 19.22 -15.46 10.63
CA PRO A 32 18.04 -16.10 11.23
C PRO A 32 16.90 -15.14 11.59
N TYR A 33 17.13 -13.84 11.42
CA TYR A 33 16.14 -12.77 11.59
C TYR A 33 15.63 -12.18 10.27
N GLU A 34 16.12 -12.64 9.11
CA GLU A 34 15.55 -12.29 7.81
C GLU A 34 14.41 -13.24 7.49
N ALA A 35 13.24 -12.68 7.24
CA ALA A 35 12.12 -13.45 6.71
C ALA A 35 12.42 -13.81 5.24
N THR A 36 12.62 -15.10 4.98
CA THR A 36 12.75 -15.60 3.61
C THR A 36 11.41 -15.55 2.89
N GLU A 37 11.43 -15.55 1.57
CA GLU A 37 10.23 -15.57 0.75
C GLU A 37 9.34 -16.78 1.09
N ASP A 38 9.93 -17.94 1.34
CA ASP A 38 9.23 -19.17 1.75
C ASP A 38 8.50 -19.02 3.09
N ILE A 39 9.08 -18.31 4.05
CA ILE A 39 8.42 -18.02 5.35
C ILE A 39 7.25 -17.07 5.13
N LEU A 40 7.44 -16.03 4.34
CA LEU A 40 6.39 -15.05 4.01
C LEU A 40 5.23 -15.67 3.23
N GLU A 41 5.50 -16.64 2.37
CA GLU A 41 4.47 -17.38 1.64
C GLU A 41 3.75 -18.40 2.53
N GLY A 42 4.48 -19.11 3.40
CA GLY A 42 3.92 -20.13 4.28
C GLY A 42 2.87 -19.58 5.25
N ASP A 43 3.07 -18.37 5.73
CA ASP A 43 2.19 -17.72 6.73
C ASP A 43 1.18 -16.76 6.09
N ASN A 44 1.02 -16.75 4.77
CA ASN A 44 0.23 -15.73 4.03
C ASN A 44 0.61 -14.27 4.36
N VAL A 45 1.75 -14.04 4.98
CA VAL A 45 2.22 -12.70 5.40
C VAL A 45 2.40 -11.80 4.19
N LYS A 46 2.89 -12.36 3.07
CA LYS A 46 3.09 -11.64 1.82
C LYS A 46 1.80 -10.97 1.31
N VAL A 47 0.67 -11.64 1.48
CA VAL A 47 -0.65 -11.15 1.06
C VAL A 47 -1.35 -10.40 2.20
N GLY A 48 -1.36 -10.99 3.39
CA GLY A 48 -2.14 -10.50 4.53
C GLY A 48 -1.59 -9.25 5.17
N ALA A 49 -0.27 -9.06 5.20
CA ALA A 49 0.36 -7.95 5.91
C ALA A 49 -0.10 -6.54 5.49
N PHE A 50 -0.54 -6.39 4.24
CA PHE A 50 -1.00 -5.10 3.71
C PHE A 50 -2.47 -4.79 3.99
N PHE A 51 -3.29 -5.79 4.35
CA PHE A 51 -4.70 -5.59 4.66
C PHE A 51 -4.93 -4.69 5.88
N PRO A 52 -4.28 -4.89 7.03
CA PRO A 52 -4.42 -4.00 8.18
C PRO A 52 -4.06 -2.55 7.85
N GLN A 53 -3.05 -2.32 7.00
CA GLN A 53 -2.70 -0.97 6.56
C GLN A 53 -3.80 -0.37 5.69
N LEU A 54 -4.35 -1.13 4.74
CA LEU A 54 -5.43 -0.68 3.86
C LEU A 54 -6.70 -0.38 4.67
N GLN A 55 -7.11 -1.28 5.59
CA GLN A 55 -8.29 -1.10 6.44
C GLN A 55 -8.19 0.14 7.33
N ARG A 56 -7.03 0.40 7.96
CA ARG A 56 -6.81 1.59 8.79
C ARG A 56 -6.92 2.90 8.04
N ASN A 57 -6.80 2.87 6.72
CA ASN A 57 -6.91 4.06 5.87
C ASN A 57 -8.33 4.27 5.32
N VAL A 58 -9.27 3.34 5.51
CA VAL A 58 -10.69 3.55 5.20
C VAL A 58 -11.27 4.66 6.08
N VAL A 59 -11.02 4.57 7.40
CA VAL A 59 -11.27 5.67 8.34
C VAL A 59 -9.99 5.86 9.14
N SER A 60 -9.32 6.98 8.92
CA SER A 60 -8.07 7.23 9.63
C SER A 60 -8.29 7.30 11.14
N THR A 61 -7.59 6.44 11.88
CA THR A 61 -7.58 6.46 13.35
C THR A 61 -6.54 7.41 13.92
N HIS A 62 -5.66 7.95 13.08
CA HIS A 62 -4.65 8.91 13.51
C HIS A 62 -5.28 10.30 13.65
N ASN A 63 -5.22 10.86 14.85
CA ASN A 63 -5.89 12.13 15.22
C ASN A 63 -5.67 13.24 14.18
N ASN A 64 -4.44 13.45 13.74
CA ASN A 64 -4.13 14.51 12.78
C ASN A 64 -4.79 14.28 11.42
N GLN A 65 -4.73 13.07 10.89
CA GLN A 65 -5.33 12.75 9.59
C GLN A 65 -6.85 12.81 9.63
N PHE A 66 -7.47 12.28 10.69
CA PHE A 66 -8.91 12.38 10.90
C PHE A 66 -9.34 13.85 11.02
N GLN A 67 -8.60 14.66 11.76
CA GLN A 67 -8.87 16.09 11.89
C GLN A 67 -8.83 16.79 10.52
N LEU A 68 -7.81 16.51 9.69
CA LEU A 68 -7.63 17.19 8.42
C LEU A 68 -8.67 16.81 7.38
N SER A 69 -9.17 15.58 7.38
CA SER A 69 -10.13 15.09 6.40
C SER A 69 -11.57 15.17 6.90
N GLN A 70 -11.83 14.86 8.16
CA GLN A 70 -13.18 14.84 8.72
C GLN A 70 -13.54 16.14 9.41
N ASN A 71 -12.80 16.54 10.47
CA ASN A 71 -13.24 17.67 11.28
C ASN A 71 -13.13 19.02 10.55
N LEU A 72 -12.04 19.25 9.83
CA LEU A 72 -11.81 20.54 9.15
C LEU A 72 -12.47 20.64 7.77
N VAL A 73 -13.02 19.56 7.24
CA VAL A 73 -13.71 19.53 5.95
C VAL A 73 -15.12 18.99 6.12
N GLY A 74 -15.28 17.69 6.35
CA GLY A 74 -16.58 17.03 6.38
C GLY A 74 -17.53 17.66 7.40
N ASP A 75 -17.11 17.77 8.65
CA ASP A 75 -17.96 18.23 9.75
C ASP A 75 -18.28 19.73 9.68
N ILE A 76 -17.36 20.55 9.19
CA ILE A 76 -17.56 21.99 9.03
C ILE A 76 -18.51 22.28 7.87
N TYR A 77 -18.24 21.71 6.68
CA TYR A 77 -19.03 22.04 5.48
C TYR A 77 -20.40 21.37 5.46
N SER A 78 -20.57 20.25 6.19
CA SER A 78 -21.90 19.67 6.43
C SER A 78 -22.73 20.41 7.47
N GLY A 79 -22.12 21.33 8.22
CA GLY A 79 -22.78 22.08 9.30
C GLY A 79 -22.97 21.28 10.58
N TYR A 80 -22.38 20.09 10.72
CA TYR A 80 -22.44 19.32 11.98
C TYR A 80 -21.63 19.95 13.10
N MET A 81 -20.54 20.64 12.75
CA MET A 81 -19.70 21.34 13.73
C MET A 81 -19.49 22.80 13.34
N ALA A 82 -19.40 23.66 14.35
CA ALA A 82 -19.08 25.05 14.19
C ALA A 82 -17.83 25.41 15.03
N ILE A 83 -17.15 26.46 14.62
CA ILE A 83 -15.96 26.94 15.31
C ILE A 83 -16.42 27.95 16.37
N PRO A 84 -16.36 27.63 17.68
CA PRO A 84 -16.82 28.53 18.74
C PRO A 84 -15.83 29.67 18.98
N THR A 85 -14.56 29.48 18.66
CA THR A 85 -13.50 30.45 18.86
C THR A 85 -12.59 30.49 17.66
N ASN A 86 -12.28 31.68 17.17
CA ASN A 86 -11.38 31.85 16.05
C ASN A 86 -10.01 31.24 16.35
N PHE A 87 -9.49 30.48 15.40
CA PHE A 87 -8.17 29.87 15.48
C PHE A 87 -7.37 30.14 14.22
N ASN A 88 -6.07 29.93 14.30
CA ASN A 88 -5.11 30.14 13.21
C ASN A 88 -5.24 31.55 12.57
N SER A 89 -5.40 32.59 13.40
CA SER A 89 -5.58 33.99 12.95
C SER A 89 -6.70 34.14 11.90
N ASN A 90 -7.78 33.38 12.03
CA ASN A 90 -8.90 33.33 11.09
C ASN A 90 -8.53 32.80 9.69
N LYS A 91 -7.39 32.13 9.54
CA LYS A 91 -6.94 31.50 8.31
C LYS A 91 -7.16 29.99 8.39
N ASN A 92 -8.39 29.55 8.21
CA ASN A 92 -8.78 28.15 8.34
C ASN A 92 -9.92 27.80 7.39
N ASN A 93 -10.27 26.53 7.29
CA ASN A 93 -11.27 26.02 6.34
C ASN A 93 -12.65 26.66 6.53
N ALA A 94 -13.08 26.97 7.76
CA ALA A 94 -14.37 27.62 7.99
C ALA A 94 -14.42 29.07 7.47
N THR A 95 -13.28 29.71 7.25
CA THR A 95 -13.16 31.03 6.62
C THR A 95 -12.78 30.92 5.14
N TYR A 96 -12.91 29.73 4.54
CA TYR A 96 -12.50 29.41 3.16
C TYR A 96 -11.04 29.72 2.84
N PHE A 97 -10.19 29.74 3.88
CA PHE A 97 -8.76 29.85 3.72
C PHE A 97 -8.12 28.47 3.81
N PHE A 98 -7.77 27.90 2.66
CA PHE A 98 -7.16 26.59 2.59
C PHE A 98 -5.67 26.67 2.89
N GLN A 99 -5.23 25.82 3.83
CA GLN A 99 -3.83 25.66 4.17
C GLN A 99 -3.24 24.52 3.34
N ASP A 100 -2.18 24.77 2.59
CA ASP A 100 -1.58 23.78 1.69
C ASP A 100 -1.20 22.49 2.40
N ASN A 101 -0.60 22.58 3.59
CA ASN A 101 -0.22 21.41 4.38
C ASN A 101 -1.42 20.62 4.91
N TRP A 102 -2.58 21.25 5.13
CA TRP A 102 -3.80 20.56 5.56
C TRP A 102 -4.46 19.81 4.39
N LEU A 103 -4.28 20.28 3.19
CA LEU A 103 -4.78 19.62 1.99
C LEU A 103 -3.79 18.54 1.50
N ASN A 104 -2.50 18.86 1.43
CA ASN A 104 -1.49 17.97 0.87
C ASN A 104 -1.27 16.72 1.73
N ASN A 105 -1.30 16.86 3.06
CA ASN A 105 -1.02 15.73 3.96
C ASN A 105 -2.00 14.55 3.77
N PRO A 106 -3.34 14.72 3.84
CA PRO A 106 -4.26 13.62 3.58
C PRO A 106 -4.13 13.06 2.16
N PHE A 107 -3.93 13.93 1.16
CA PHE A 107 -3.74 13.51 -0.23
C PHE A 107 -2.52 12.60 -0.39
N GLU A 108 -1.36 13.01 0.12
CA GLU A 108 -0.16 12.20 0.12
C GLU A 108 -0.34 10.86 0.84
N LYS A 109 -1.00 10.90 2.00
CA LYS A 109 -1.20 9.72 2.83
C LYS A 109 -2.10 8.67 2.19
N VAL A 110 -3.18 9.04 1.52
CA VAL A 110 -4.03 8.06 0.84
C VAL A 110 -3.28 7.33 -0.26
N TYR A 111 -2.43 8.02 -1.03
CA TYR A 111 -1.66 7.37 -2.09
C TYR A 111 -0.50 6.54 -1.55
N THR A 112 0.21 7.01 -0.55
CA THR A 112 1.36 6.27 -0.02
C THR A 112 0.95 5.10 0.87
N GLN A 113 -0.16 5.19 1.59
CA GLN A 113 -0.58 4.18 2.56
C GLN A 113 -1.71 3.28 2.03
N ALA A 114 -2.83 3.85 1.59
CA ALA A 114 -3.94 3.04 1.11
C ALA A 114 -3.67 2.46 -0.28
N ILE A 115 -3.36 3.30 -1.24
CA ILE A 115 -3.10 2.86 -2.61
C ILE A 115 -1.81 2.03 -2.69
N GLY A 116 -0.76 2.41 -1.94
CA GLY A 116 0.46 1.62 -1.84
C GLY A 116 0.18 0.19 -1.36
N ALA A 117 -0.56 0.03 -0.26
CA ALA A 117 -0.95 -1.28 0.24
C ALA A 117 -1.81 -2.07 -0.77
N TYR A 118 -2.77 -1.42 -1.41
CA TYR A 118 -3.58 -2.03 -2.47
C TYR A 118 -2.73 -2.55 -3.63
N ILE A 119 -1.74 -1.78 -4.09
CA ILE A 119 -0.84 -2.19 -5.18
C ILE A 119 -0.04 -3.43 -4.80
N GLU A 120 0.46 -3.51 -3.58
CA GLU A 120 1.20 -4.69 -3.10
C GLU A 120 0.29 -5.93 -3.00
N ILE A 121 -0.95 -5.79 -2.51
CA ILE A 121 -1.95 -6.88 -2.53
C ILE A 121 -2.25 -7.32 -3.96
N LYS A 122 -2.45 -6.38 -4.88
CA LYS A 122 -2.67 -6.68 -6.30
C LYS A 122 -1.52 -7.48 -6.91
N LYS A 123 -0.28 -7.09 -6.63
CA LYS A 123 0.93 -7.80 -7.11
C LYS A 123 1.01 -9.21 -6.53
N SER A 124 0.67 -9.41 -5.25
CA SER A 124 0.76 -10.70 -4.57
C SER A 124 -0.17 -11.77 -5.17
N VAL A 125 -1.17 -11.35 -5.92
CA VAL A 125 -2.10 -12.22 -6.64
C VAL A 125 -1.99 -12.08 -8.17
N ASP A 126 -0.84 -11.59 -8.67
CA ASP A 126 -0.55 -11.40 -10.09
C ASP A 126 -1.60 -10.56 -10.84
N GLY A 127 -2.34 -9.70 -10.11
CA GLY A 127 -3.41 -8.88 -10.64
C GLY A 127 -4.65 -9.67 -11.08
N ASP A 128 -4.83 -10.91 -10.61
CA ASP A 128 -5.99 -11.73 -10.95
C ASP A 128 -7.29 -11.11 -10.40
N GLU A 129 -8.07 -10.53 -11.29
CA GLU A 129 -9.36 -9.92 -10.95
C GLU A 129 -10.44 -10.92 -10.52
N ASN A 130 -10.22 -12.23 -10.66
CA ASN A 130 -11.11 -13.26 -10.13
C ASN A 130 -10.68 -13.75 -8.75
N SER A 131 -9.58 -13.26 -8.22
CA SER A 131 -9.13 -13.53 -6.86
C SER A 131 -10.06 -12.83 -5.86
N HIS A 132 -10.60 -13.58 -4.88
CA HIS A 132 -11.36 -13.01 -3.76
C HIS A 132 -10.52 -12.02 -2.92
N ILE A 133 -9.23 -12.27 -2.80
CA ILE A 133 -8.27 -11.40 -2.12
C ILE A 133 -8.17 -10.05 -2.83
N TYR A 134 -8.00 -10.07 -4.16
CA TYR A 134 -7.96 -8.86 -4.97
C TYR A 134 -9.25 -8.05 -4.82
N GLN A 135 -10.40 -8.70 -4.91
CA GLN A 135 -11.69 -8.03 -4.85
C GLN A 135 -12.02 -7.49 -3.46
N TRP A 136 -11.57 -8.13 -2.41
CA TRP A 136 -11.66 -7.58 -1.07
C TRP A 136 -10.80 -6.31 -0.91
N ALA A 137 -9.56 -6.34 -1.37
CA ALA A 137 -8.71 -5.15 -1.40
C ALA A 137 -9.31 -4.02 -2.27
N GLN A 138 -9.98 -4.37 -3.36
CA GLN A 138 -10.67 -3.44 -4.25
C GLN A 138 -11.77 -2.65 -3.52
N ILE A 139 -12.60 -3.34 -2.73
CA ILE A 139 -13.63 -2.70 -1.91
C ILE A 139 -13.01 -1.72 -0.91
N LEU A 140 -11.95 -2.14 -0.21
CA LEU A 140 -11.28 -1.29 0.77
C LEU A 140 -10.60 -0.07 0.11
N LYS A 141 -10.03 -0.24 -1.08
CA LYS A 141 -9.51 0.87 -1.89
C LYS A 141 -10.61 1.88 -2.19
N ILE A 142 -11.76 1.41 -2.68
CA ILE A 142 -12.89 2.29 -3.01
C ILE A 142 -13.42 2.98 -1.76
N ALA A 143 -13.57 2.25 -0.64
CA ALA A 143 -14.00 2.80 0.64
C ALA A 143 -13.08 3.91 1.14
N SER A 144 -11.77 3.84 0.84
CA SER A 144 -10.83 4.93 1.11
C SER A 144 -10.99 6.08 0.12
N MET A 145 -11.01 5.78 -1.18
CA MET A 145 -10.87 6.78 -2.24
C MET A 145 -12.14 7.63 -2.47
N HIS A 146 -13.35 7.11 -2.21
CA HIS A 146 -14.58 7.87 -2.43
C HIS A 146 -14.60 9.17 -1.60
N ARG A 147 -14.14 9.11 -0.35
CA ARG A 147 -14.05 10.29 0.52
C ARG A 147 -13.08 11.34 -0.02
N PHE A 148 -12.02 10.90 -0.67
CA PHE A 148 -11.02 11.78 -1.24
C PHE A 148 -11.49 12.46 -2.52
N THR A 149 -12.20 11.75 -3.40
CA THR A 149 -12.80 12.41 -4.58
C THR A 149 -13.88 13.42 -4.17
N ASP A 150 -14.59 13.18 -3.05
CA ASP A 150 -15.54 14.16 -2.52
C ASP A 150 -14.86 15.43 -1.98
N MET A 151 -13.64 15.32 -1.47
CA MET A 151 -12.86 16.46 -0.97
C MET A 151 -12.14 17.23 -2.08
N TRP A 152 -11.55 16.55 -3.04
CA TRP A 152 -10.68 17.16 -4.07
C TRP A 152 -11.29 17.18 -5.48
N GLY A 153 -12.40 16.44 -5.71
CA GLY A 153 -12.97 16.27 -7.03
C GLY A 153 -12.13 15.33 -7.90
N PRO A 154 -11.49 15.81 -8.97
CA PRO A 154 -10.63 14.99 -9.81
C PRO A 154 -9.47 14.36 -9.03
N LEU A 155 -9.19 13.07 -9.30
CA LEU A 155 -8.09 12.32 -8.66
C LEU A 155 -7.35 11.47 -9.68
N PRO A 156 -6.04 11.19 -9.48
CA PRO A 156 -5.37 10.08 -10.15
C PRO A 156 -6.00 8.76 -9.69
N TYR A 157 -6.70 8.03 -10.55
CA TYR A 157 -7.38 6.79 -10.16
C TYR A 157 -7.17 5.64 -11.15
N THR A 158 -7.59 5.81 -12.41
CA THR A 158 -7.65 4.71 -13.38
C THR A 158 -6.28 4.16 -13.78
N GLN A 159 -5.25 4.99 -13.75
CA GLN A 159 -3.88 4.63 -14.15
C GLN A 159 -2.90 4.53 -12.98
N VAL A 160 -3.41 4.56 -11.74
CA VAL A 160 -2.56 4.42 -10.55
C VAL A 160 -1.94 3.02 -10.50
N GLY A 161 -0.63 2.95 -10.26
CA GLY A 161 0.11 1.68 -10.22
C GLY A 161 0.46 1.10 -11.60
N SER A 162 0.27 1.85 -12.69
CA SER A 162 0.68 1.44 -14.04
C SER A 162 2.19 1.42 -14.28
N GLY A 163 2.99 1.93 -13.33
CA GLY A 163 4.44 2.09 -13.47
C GLY A 163 4.86 3.37 -14.22
N SER A 164 3.90 4.20 -14.64
CA SER A 164 4.20 5.50 -15.23
C SER A 164 4.73 6.48 -14.19
N MET A 165 5.70 7.32 -14.56
CA MET A 165 6.21 8.38 -13.69
C MET A 165 5.18 9.49 -13.43
N THR A 166 4.19 9.63 -14.31
CA THR A 166 3.11 10.61 -14.19
C THR A 166 1.77 9.91 -14.36
N THR A 167 0.84 10.20 -13.46
CA THR A 167 -0.53 9.67 -13.53
C THR A 167 -1.49 10.83 -13.75
N PRO A 168 -2.30 10.81 -14.82
CA PRO A 168 -3.27 11.87 -15.08
C PRO A 168 -4.37 11.87 -14.01
N TYR A 169 -5.01 13.02 -13.84
CA TYR A 169 -6.21 13.16 -13.03
C TYR A 169 -7.42 12.72 -13.86
N ASP A 170 -8.21 11.83 -13.29
CA ASP A 170 -9.53 11.48 -13.80
C ASP A 170 -10.58 12.43 -13.23
N SER A 171 -11.61 12.76 -14.01
CA SER A 171 -12.73 13.56 -13.49
C SER A 171 -13.45 12.79 -12.36
N GLN A 172 -14.09 13.51 -11.43
CA GLN A 172 -14.87 12.87 -10.36
C GLN A 172 -15.92 11.90 -10.91
N GLU A 173 -16.59 12.28 -12.01
CA GLU A 173 -17.54 11.41 -12.71
C GLU A 173 -16.88 10.09 -13.14
N THR A 174 -15.71 10.17 -13.81
CA THR A 174 -14.95 8.99 -14.24
C THR A 174 -14.57 8.11 -13.05
N VAL A 175 -14.11 8.72 -11.95
CA VAL A 175 -13.75 8.00 -10.73
C VAL A 175 -14.95 7.25 -10.14
N TYR A 176 -16.11 7.89 -10.02
CA TYR A 176 -17.32 7.25 -9.51
C TYR A 176 -17.87 6.15 -10.42
N MET A 177 -17.85 6.38 -11.73
CA MET A 177 -18.24 5.33 -12.69
C MET A 177 -17.34 4.10 -12.56
N LYS A 178 -16.05 4.32 -12.35
CA LYS A 178 -15.11 3.23 -12.12
C LYS A 178 -15.34 2.53 -10.77
N PHE A 179 -15.70 3.26 -9.72
CA PHE A 179 -16.10 2.66 -8.44
C PHE A 179 -17.27 1.67 -8.62
N PHE A 180 -18.30 2.05 -9.35
CA PHE A 180 -19.47 1.17 -9.58
C PHE A 180 -19.07 -0.08 -10.36
N GLU A 181 -18.32 0.06 -11.45
CA GLU A 181 -17.83 -1.07 -12.23
C GLU A 181 -17.02 -2.06 -11.36
N GLU A 182 -16.08 -1.53 -10.58
CA GLU A 182 -15.22 -2.31 -9.70
C GLU A 182 -16.00 -2.98 -8.55
N LEU A 183 -17.00 -2.30 -7.97
CA LEU A 183 -17.86 -2.87 -6.93
C LEU A 183 -18.77 -3.97 -7.46
N ASP A 184 -19.34 -3.82 -8.65
CA ASP A 184 -20.14 -4.86 -9.29
C ASP A 184 -19.30 -6.12 -9.53
N LYS A 185 -18.08 -5.96 -10.04
CA LYS A 185 -17.15 -7.08 -10.21
C LYS A 185 -16.79 -7.73 -8.88
N ALA A 186 -16.51 -6.93 -7.86
CA ALA A 186 -16.18 -7.43 -6.53
C ALA A 186 -17.34 -8.23 -5.92
N ALA A 187 -18.58 -7.71 -6.02
CA ALA A 187 -19.77 -8.40 -5.56
C ALA A 187 -19.97 -9.75 -6.27
N GLU A 188 -19.77 -9.81 -7.58
CA GLU A 188 -19.87 -11.05 -8.36
C GLU A 188 -18.84 -12.09 -7.88
N VAL A 189 -17.57 -11.73 -7.80
CA VAL A 189 -16.48 -12.65 -7.44
C VAL A 189 -16.61 -13.14 -6.00
N LEU A 190 -16.86 -12.22 -5.05
CA LEU A 190 -16.98 -12.57 -3.65
C LEU A 190 -18.22 -13.42 -3.35
N THR A 191 -19.34 -13.17 -4.04
CA THR A 191 -20.53 -14.02 -3.95
C THR A 191 -20.23 -15.44 -4.42
N LYS A 192 -19.58 -15.59 -5.58
CA LYS A 192 -19.16 -16.91 -6.09
C LYS A 192 -18.21 -17.61 -5.12
N PHE A 193 -17.24 -16.86 -4.57
CA PHE A 193 -16.32 -17.43 -3.59
C PHE A 193 -17.03 -17.95 -2.36
N THR A 194 -17.96 -17.17 -1.78
CA THR A 194 -18.71 -17.54 -0.58
C THR A 194 -19.60 -18.78 -0.82
N VAL A 195 -20.25 -18.85 -1.97
CA VAL A 195 -21.08 -20.02 -2.34
C VAL A 195 -20.24 -21.29 -2.49
N ASN A 196 -19.06 -21.18 -3.09
CA ASN A 196 -18.18 -22.31 -3.34
C ASN A 196 -17.38 -22.74 -2.09
N ASN A 197 -17.25 -21.85 -1.11
CA ASN A 197 -16.44 -22.06 0.11
C ASN A 197 -17.24 -21.68 1.37
N PRO A 198 -18.35 -22.37 1.68
CA PRO A 198 -19.21 -22.02 2.79
C PRO A 198 -18.46 -22.12 4.13
N GLY A 199 -18.52 -21.06 4.93
CA GLY A 199 -17.86 -20.96 6.23
C GLY A 199 -16.36 -20.68 6.20
N SER A 200 -15.76 -20.53 5.01
CA SER A 200 -14.35 -20.11 4.88
C SER A 200 -14.13 -18.67 5.35
N LYS A 201 -13.06 -18.45 6.11
CA LYS A 201 -12.60 -17.14 6.57
C LYS A 201 -11.13 -16.97 6.24
N PRO A 202 -10.77 -16.86 4.95
CA PRO A 202 -9.39 -17.02 4.49
C PRO A 202 -8.42 -15.97 5.04
N MET A 203 -8.88 -14.81 5.45
CA MET A 203 -8.04 -13.70 5.90
C MET A 203 -8.42 -13.20 7.31
N ALA A 204 -9.06 -14.07 8.12
CA ALA A 204 -9.57 -13.66 9.45
C ALA A 204 -8.49 -13.13 10.40
N GLU A 205 -7.26 -13.63 10.31
CA GLU A 205 -6.12 -13.16 11.10
C GLU A 205 -5.63 -11.76 10.75
N TYR A 206 -5.95 -11.28 9.56
CA TYR A 206 -5.59 -9.95 9.06
C TYR A 206 -6.76 -8.97 9.05
N ASP A 207 -7.95 -9.42 9.44
CA ASP A 207 -9.13 -8.58 9.56
C ASP A 207 -9.10 -7.82 10.89
N LEU A 208 -9.28 -6.50 10.82
CA LEU A 208 -9.27 -5.62 12.00
C LEU A 208 -10.68 -5.41 12.58
N VAL A 209 -11.71 -5.99 11.97
CA VAL A 209 -13.13 -5.83 12.36
C VAL A 209 -13.69 -7.09 12.99
#